data_da03a1566dbe6d2b29e0269a2a42aa6e
#
_entry.id   da03a1566dbe6d2b29e0269a2a42aa6e
#
_cell.length_a   1.000
_cell.length_b   1.000
_cell.length_c   1.000
_cell.angle_alpha   90.00
_cell.angle_beta   90.00
_cell.angle_gamma   90.00
#
_symmetry.space_group_name_H-M   'P 1'
#
loop_
_entity.id
_entity.type
_entity.pdbx_description
1 polymer ?
#
loop_
_entity_poly.entity_id
_entity_poly.type
_entity_poly.pdbx_seq_one_letter_code
_entity_poly.pdbx_strand_id
1 'polypeptide(L)'
;MSVFLVLQHIECEDLGTIANAMSQRGIGYKYVRLFDGEPVPSDPGNYSGMIILGGPMNVYEEDKFPYLKDEDILIKKAVKNDMPVLGI
;
A
#
# COMPACT_ATOMS: atom_id res chain seq x y z
N MET A 1 18.38 -3.16 4.96
CA MET A 1 17.43 -4.04 4.25
C MET A 1 16.24 -3.22 3.76
N SER A 2 15.86 -3.41 2.51
CA SER A 2 14.73 -2.66 1.94
C SER A 2 13.41 -3.37 2.24
N VAL A 3 12.45 -2.64 2.77
CA VAL A 3 11.11 -3.14 3.04
C VAL A 3 10.09 -2.17 2.46
N PHE A 4 9.16 -2.71 1.67
CA PHE A 4 8.09 -1.92 1.06
C PHE A 4 6.78 -2.11 1.81
N LEU A 5 6.03 -1.03 1.95
CA LEU A 5 4.69 -1.07 2.52
C LEU A 5 3.70 -1.33 1.39
N VAL A 6 2.84 -2.34 1.54
CA VAL A 6 1.90 -2.74 0.50
C VAL A 6 0.47 -2.55 1.00
N LEU A 7 -0.29 -1.68 0.33
CA LEU A 7 -1.69 -1.43 0.67
C LEU A 7 -2.58 -2.34 -0.17
N GLN A 8 -3.25 -3.28 0.48
CA GLN A 8 -4.08 -4.29 -0.17
C GLN A 8 -5.56 -4.01 0.10
N HIS A 9 -6.34 -3.87 -0.95
CA HIS A 9 -7.76 -3.48 -0.87
C HIS A 9 -8.72 -4.65 -0.91
N ILE A 10 -8.37 -5.74 -1.59
CA ILE A 10 -9.17 -6.96 -1.61
C ILE A 10 -8.26 -8.18 -1.49
N GLU A 11 -8.83 -9.27 -0.99
CA GLU A 11 -8.05 -10.47 -0.67
C GLU A 11 -7.33 -11.07 -1.88
N CYS A 12 -7.97 -11.10 -3.02
CA CYS A 12 -7.41 -11.73 -4.22
C CYS A 12 -6.42 -10.83 -4.99
N GLU A 13 -6.32 -9.56 -4.62
CA GLU A 13 -5.41 -8.62 -5.30
C GLU A 13 -4.16 -8.41 -4.46
N ASP A 14 -3.28 -9.41 -4.45
CA ASP A 14 -1.98 -9.34 -3.77
C ASP A 14 -0.84 -9.07 -4.76
N LEU A 15 0.40 -9.13 -4.28
CA LEU A 15 1.57 -8.88 -5.12
C LEU A 15 1.79 -9.92 -6.21
N GLY A 16 1.29 -11.14 -6.02
CA GLY A 16 1.47 -12.20 -7.00
C GLY A 16 2.94 -12.46 -7.34
N THR A 17 3.27 -12.45 -8.63
CA THR A 17 4.65 -12.70 -9.10
C THR A 17 5.63 -11.60 -8.68
N ILE A 18 5.14 -10.40 -8.37
CA ILE A 18 6.00 -9.31 -7.90
C ILE A 18 6.65 -9.70 -6.57
N ALA A 19 5.91 -10.42 -5.70
CA ALA A 19 6.46 -10.89 -4.43
C ALA A 19 7.68 -11.79 -4.64
N ASN A 20 7.62 -12.68 -5.63
CA ASN A 20 8.74 -13.55 -5.96
C ASN A 20 9.96 -12.76 -6.45
N ALA A 21 9.72 -11.78 -7.30
CA ALA A 21 10.80 -10.93 -7.82
C ALA A 21 11.47 -10.14 -6.70
N MET A 22 10.67 -9.61 -5.77
CA MET A 22 11.21 -8.89 -4.61
C MET A 22 12.04 -9.80 -3.72
N SER A 23 11.56 -11.01 -3.45
CA SER A 23 12.27 -11.98 -2.63
C SER A 23 13.62 -12.36 -3.25
N GLN A 24 13.67 -12.54 -4.55
CA GLN A 24 14.92 -12.86 -5.26
C GLN A 24 15.96 -11.75 -5.14
N ARG A 25 15.52 -10.52 -4.93
CA ARG A 25 16.39 -9.35 -4.79
C ARG A 25 16.63 -8.94 -3.34
N GLY A 26 16.17 -9.75 -2.40
CA GLY A 26 16.32 -9.46 -0.98
C GLY A 26 15.48 -8.30 -0.49
N ILE A 27 14.38 -7.99 -1.19
CA ILE A 27 13.48 -6.90 -0.81
C ILE A 27 12.31 -7.49 -0.03
N GLY A 28 12.11 -7.01 1.19
CA GLY A 28 10.97 -7.41 2.02
C GLY A 28 9.74 -6.56 1.75
N TYR A 29 8.59 -7.01 2.23
CA TYR A 29 7.36 -6.25 2.12
C TYR A 29 6.46 -6.55 3.31
N LYS A 30 5.59 -5.58 3.65
CA LYS A 30 4.60 -5.73 4.70
C LYS A 30 3.24 -5.32 4.14
N TYR A 31 2.26 -6.23 4.20
CA TYR A 31 0.90 -5.92 3.79
C TYR A 31 0.14 -5.14 4.86
N VAL A 32 -0.63 -4.16 4.41
CA VAL A 32 -1.70 -3.56 5.20
C VAL A 32 -2.99 -4.02 4.54
N ARG A 33 -3.71 -4.91 5.19
CA ARG A 33 -4.92 -5.53 4.63
C ARG A 33 -6.14 -4.68 4.96
N LEU A 34 -6.41 -3.68 4.13
CA LEU A 34 -7.50 -2.75 4.35
C LEU A 34 -8.85 -3.45 4.30
N PHE A 35 -8.97 -4.48 3.46
CA PHE A 35 -10.19 -5.28 3.37
C PHE A 35 -10.49 -6.07 4.65
N ASP A 36 -9.49 -6.30 5.47
CA ASP A 36 -9.59 -7.09 6.71
C ASP A 36 -9.68 -6.19 7.95
N GLY A 37 -9.89 -4.90 7.75
CA GLY A 37 -10.05 -3.94 8.83
C GLY A 37 -8.76 -3.43 9.44
N GLU A 38 -7.62 -3.72 8.85
CA GLU A 38 -6.36 -3.16 9.34
C GLU A 38 -6.31 -1.66 9.09
N PRO A 39 -5.89 -0.86 10.07
CA PRO A 39 -5.88 0.59 9.90
C PRO A 39 -4.78 1.05 8.95
N VAL A 40 -5.06 2.12 8.21
CA VAL A 40 -4.04 2.77 7.39
C VAL A 40 -3.05 3.47 8.32
N PRO A 41 -1.72 3.23 8.15
CA PRO A 41 -0.73 3.95 8.96
C PRO A 41 -0.85 5.45 8.78
N SER A 42 -0.65 6.21 9.84
CA SER A 42 -0.71 7.66 9.77
C SER A 42 0.54 8.29 9.17
N ASP A 43 1.62 7.50 9.03
CA ASP A 43 2.92 7.97 8.55
C ASP A 43 3.59 6.83 7.77
N PRO A 44 4.26 7.11 6.63
CA PRO A 44 4.94 6.07 5.87
C PRO A 44 6.15 5.46 6.58
N GLY A 45 6.64 6.06 7.66
CA GLY A 45 7.70 5.49 8.47
C GLY A 45 9.02 5.34 7.72
N ASN A 46 9.73 4.26 8.04
CA ASN A 46 11.06 3.99 7.48
C ASN A 46 11.04 3.00 6.31
N TYR A 47 9.89 2.83 5.67
CA TYR A 47 9.81 1.96 4.50
C TYR A 47 10.57 2.53 3.32
N SER A 48 11.12 1.65 2.50
CA SER A 48 11.88 2.06 1.31
C SER A 48 10.98 2.52 0.17
N GLY A 49 9.72 2.16 0.20
CA GLY A 49 8.75 2.54 -0.80
C GLY A 49 7.36 2.03 -0.44
N MET A 50 6.39 2.34 -1.29
CA MET A 50 5.00 1.96 -1.08
C MET A 50 4.43 1.38 -2.38
N ILE A 51 3.69 0.30 -2.25
CA ILE A 51 2.97 -0.30 -3.39
C ILE A 51 1.48 -0.26 -3.07
N ILE A 52 0.71 0.30 -3.98
CA ILE A 52 -0.74 0.40 -3.83
C ILE A 52 -1.37 -0.57 -4.83
N LEU A 53 -1.98 -1.63 -4.32
CA LEU A 53 -2.62 -2.62 -5.17
C LEU A 53 -4.01 -2.14 -5.58
N GLY A 54 -4.43 -2.51 -6.79
CA GLY A 54 -5.73 -2.16 -7.29
C GLY A 54 -6.87 -2.82 -6.52
N GLY A 55 -8.08 -2.34 -6.77
CA GLY A 55 -9.28 -2.90 -6.18
C GLY A 55 -10.50 -2.41 -6.95
N PRO A 56 -11.68 -2.97 -6.67
CA PRO A 56 -12.89 -2.61 -7.41
C PRO A 56 -13.46 -1.23 -7.05
N MET A 57 -13.05 -0.67 -5.90
CA MET A 57 -13.53 0.63 -5.48
C MET A 57 -12.78 1.75 -6.21
N ASN A 58 -13.40 2.90 -6.32
CA ASN A 58 -12.77 4.09 -6.88
C ASN A 58 -12.82 5.23 -5.87
N VAL A 59 -12.21 6.38 -6.22
CA VAL A 59 -12.06 7.52 -5.31
C VAL A 59 -13.39 8.15 -4.89
N TYR A 60 -14.47 7.87 -5.59
CA TYR A 60 -15.79 8.41 -5.24
C TYR A 60 -16.52 7.58 -4.18
N GLU A 61 -15.93 6.48 -3.75
CA GLU A 61 -16.54 5.57 -2.79
C GLU A 61 -15.99 5.75 -1.36
N GLU A 62 -15.45 6.92 -1.05
CA GLU A 62 -14.88 7.21 0.27
C GLU A 62 -15.89 7.01 1.40
N ASP A 63 -17.18 7.28 1.15
CA ASP A 63 -18.23 7.09 2.14
C ASP A 63 -18.43 5.61 2.49
N LYS A 64 -18.24 4.72 1.51
CA LYS A 64 -18.33 3.28 1.72
C LYS A 64 -17.03 2.69 2.28
N PHE A 65 -15.92 3.28 1.91
CA PHE A 65 -14.59 2.79 2.29
C PHE A 65 -13.82 3.93 2.94
N PRO A 66 -14.06 4.21 4.24
CA PRO A 66 -13.43 5.35 4.93
C PRO A 66 -11.91 5.32 4.89
N TYR A 67 -11.31 4.14 4.78
CA TYR A 67 -9.85 4.02 4.70
C TYR A 67 -9.27 4.69 3.45
N LEU A 68 -10.06 4.93 2.40
CA LEU A 68 -9.57 5.59 1.19
C LEU A 68 -9.10 7.01 1.49
N LYS A 69 -9.78 7.70 2.40
CA LYS A 69 -9.37 9.04 2.83
C LYS A 69 -8.05 9.00 3.59
N ASP A 70 -7.90 8.06 4.50
CA ASP A 70 -6.67 7.89 5.27
C ASP A 70 -5.51 7.47 4.36
N GLU A 71 -5.81 6.62 3.38
CA GLU A 71 -4.83 6.18 2.39
C GLU A 71 -4.32 7.37 1.56
N ASP A 72 -5.22 8.28 1.13
CA ASP A 72 -4.84 9.46 0.38
C ASP A 72 -3.89 10.34 1.18
N ILE A 73 -4.16 10.52 2.47
CA ILE A 73 -3.29 11.27 3.37
C ILE A 73 -1.91 10.62 3.46
N LEU A 74 -1.87 9.31 3.60
CA LEU A 74 -0.62 8.56 3.69
C LEU A 74 0.20 8.69 2.39
N ILE A 75 -0.45 8.58 1.25
CA ILE A 75 0.21 8.71 -0.05
C ILE A 75 0.82 10.10 -0.21
N LYS A 76 0.09 11.13 0.17
CA LYS A 76 0.60 12.50 0.10
C LYS A 76 1.82 12.71 0.98
N LYS A 77 1.83 12.10 2.16
CA LYS A 77 3.01 12.16 3.04
C LYS A 77 4.20 11.44 2.44
N ALA A 78 3.97 10.28 1.82
CA ALA A 78 5.04 9.52 1.17
C ALA A 78 5.66 10.32 0.03
N VAL A 79 4.84 10.93 -0.82
CA VAL A 79 5.33 11.76 -1.93
C VAL A 79 6.10 12.97 -1.41
N LYS A 80 5.62 13.60 -0.36
CA LYS A 80 6.31 14.74 0.26
C LYS A 80 7.68 14.35 0.79
N ASN A 81 7.85 13.12 1.25
CA ASN A 81 9.11 12.61 1.78
C ASN A 81 9.99 11.96 0.69
N ASP A 82 9.65 12.16 -0.57
CA ASP A 82 10.35 11.57 -1.72
C ASP A 82 10.39 10.04 -1.71
N MET A 83 9.43 9.40 -1.05
CA MET A 83 9.32 7.95 -1.03
C MET A 83 8.76 7.44 -2.36
N PRO A 84 9.38 6.43 -2.99
CA PRO A 84 8.83 5.85 -4.20
C PRO A 84 7.44 5.24 -3.94
N VAL A 85 6.47 5.56 -4.81
CA VAL A 85 5.12 5.03 -4.72
C VAL A 85 4.75 4.40 -6.06
N LEU A 86 4.38 3.13 -6.04
CA LEU A 86 3.97 2.39 -7.23
C LEU A 86 2.50 2.01 -7.12
N GLY A 87 1.70 2.45 -8.09
CA GLY A 87 0.30 2.05 -8.21
C GLY A 87 0.14 0.96 -9.26
N ILE A 88 -0.61 -0.06 -8.92
CA ILE A 88 -0.86 -1.19 -9.81
C ILE A 88 -2.34 -1.31 -10.14
#